data_77dd6749311202bf61186e92642c8b47
#
_entry.id   77dd6749311202bf61186e92642c8b47
#
_cell.length_a   1.000
_cell.length_b   1.000
_cell.length_c   1.000
_cell.angle_alpha   90.00
_cell.angle_beta   90.00
_cell.angle_gamma   90.00
#
_symmetry.space_group_name_H-M   'P 1'
#
loop_
_entity.id
_entity.type
_entity.pdbx_description
1 polymer ?
#
loop_
_entity_poly.entity_id
_entity_poly.type
_entity_poly.pdbx_seq_one_letter_code
_entity_poly.pdbx_strand_id
1 'polypeptide(L)'
;MLPPLQVVPATHVVKVAIATSLTTILFTSLSSVRGHHRRGAVRWDAVRRLAPGIVAGSAAGAQIAGLLAGPMLALVFAGFVSLMATQMLRARRAPASRGATSASAPVEEAERLPGTPAMIGMGGLIGAISALVGAGGGFLTVPFLSSRGLTMQQTVATSAACGFPIALAGALGYVYSGWHLDLGPG
;
A
#
# COMPACT_ATOMS: atom_id res chain seq x y z
N MET A 1 -26.91 21.50 24.40
CA MET A 1 -25.72 21.48 23.54
C MET A 1 -24.78 20.43 24.11
N LEU A 2 -24.65 19.29 23.44
CA LEU A 2 -23.64 18.28 23.83
C LEU A 2 -22.27 18.83 23.43
N PRO A 3 -21.24 18.76 24.32
CA PRO A 3 -19.89 19.17 23.94
C PRO A 3 -19.41 18.31 22.76
N PRO A 4 -18.68 18.88 21.80
CA PRO A 4 -18.13 18.10 20.70
C PRO A 4 -17.24 17.03 21.32
N LEU A 5 -17.53 15.76 21.01
CA LEU A 5 -16.71 14.61 21.36
C LEU A 5 -15.37 14.72 20.61
N GLN A 6 -14.48 15.57 21.08
CA GLN A 6 -13.08 15.59 20.66
C GLN A 6 -12.37 14.41 21.33
N VAL A 7 -12.64 13.22 20.85
CA VAL A 7 -12.04 11.97 21.35
C VAL A 7 -10.54 11.92 21.04
N VAL A 8 -10.06 12.71 20.07
CA VAL A 8 -8.67 12.73 19.63
C VAL A 8 -8.22 14.17 19.41
N PRO A 9 -7.07 14.60 19.96
CA PRO A 9 -6.47 15.90 19.64
C PRO A 9 -6.25 16.06 18.12
N ALA A 10 -6.49 17.25 17.58
CA ALA A 10 -6.37 17.54 16.15
C ALA A 10 -4.99 17.16 15.57
N THR A 11 -3.94 17.23 16.38
CA THR A 11 -2.56 16.84 16.02
C THR A 11 -2.40 15.35 15.72
N HIS A 12 -3.27 14.49 16.26
CA HIS A 12 -3.18 13.03 16.10
C HIS A 12 -4.26 12.43 15.18
N VAL A 13 -5.24 13.23 14.73
CA VAL A 13 -6.36 12.77 13.91
C VAL A 13 -5.87 12.02 12.65
N VAL A 14 -4.88 12.55 11.95
CA VAL A 14 -4.34 11.93 10.73
C VAL A 14 -3.68 10.59 11.04
N LYS A 15 -2.90 10.49 12.11
CA LYS A 15 -2.23 9.25 12.52
C LYS A 15 -3.25 8.17 12.90
N VAL A 16 -4.28 8.55 13.66
CA VAL A 16 -5.36 7.64 14.05
C VAL A 16 -6.16 7.17 12.81
N ALA A 17 -6.45 8.08 11.89
CA ALA A 17 -7.12 7.74 10.64
C ALA A 17 -6.32 6.71 9.81
N ILE A 18 -5.01 6.91 9.67
CA ILE A 18 -4.13 5.97 8.95
C ILE A 18 -4.09 4.62 9.67
N ALA A 19 -3.90 4.60 10.99
CA ALA A 19 -3.87 3.36 11.78
C ALA A 19 -5.19 2.57 11.67
N THR A 20 -6.32 3.27 11.72
CA THR A 20 -7.66 2.67 11.54
C THR A 20 -7.83 2.10 10.13
N SER A 21 -7.39 2.85 9.10
CA SER A 21 -7.40 2.38 7.71
C SER A 21 -6.59 1.10 7.53
N LEU A 22 -5.36 1.06 8.07
CA LEU A 22 -4.51 -0.13 8.01
C LEU A 22 -5.14 -1.33 8.72
N THR A 23 -5.77 -1.13 9.87
CA THR A 23 -6.49 -2.18 10.60
C THR A 23 -7.66 -2.71 9.78
N THR A 24 -8.43 -1.84 9.15
CA THR A 24 -9.54 -2.24 8.27
C THR A 24 -9.02 -3.00 7.04
N ILE A 25 -7.91 -2.54 6.45
CA ILE A 25 -7.27 -3.20 5.31
C ILE A 25 -6.78 -4.60 5.68
N LEU A 26 -6.34 -4.83 6.92
CA LEU A 26 -5.91 -6.15 7.39
C LEU A 26 -7.03 -7.20 7.22
N PHE A 27 -8.25 -6.88 7.65
CA PHE A 27 -9.40 -7.78 7.52
C PHE A 27 -9.87 -7.92 6.07
N THR A 28 -9.96 -6.81 5.35
CA THR A 28 -10.43 -6.82 3.95
C THR A 28 -9.43 -7.51 3.02
N SER A 29 -8.13 -7.34 3.23
CA SER A 29 -7.11 -8.04 2.44
C SER A 29 -7.13 -9.54 2.68
N LEU A 30 -7.32 -10.01 3.91
CA LEU A 30 -7.43 -11.43 4.23
C LEU A 30 -8.60 -12.08 3.49
N SER A 31 -9.77 -11.42 3.50
CA SER A 31 -10.95 -11.88 2.76
C SER A 31 -10.71 -11.89 1.25
N SER A 32 -10.11 -10.83 0.72
CA SER A 32 -9.79 -10.67 -0.71
C SER A 32 -8.79 -11.74 -1.18
N VAL A 33 -7.70 -11.95 -0.43
CA VAL A 33 -6.69 -12.98 -0.74
C VAL A 33 -7.32 -14.36 -0.81
N ARG A 34 -8.20 -14.69 0.14
CA ARG A 34 -8.89 -16.00 0.15
C ARG A 34 -9.74 -16.20 -1.11
N GLY A 35 -10.46 -15.15 -1.55
CA GLY A 35 -11.24 -15.19 -2.78
C GLY A 35 -10.39 -15.35 -4.05
N HIS A 36 -9.30 -14.62 -4.15
CA HIS A 36 -8.37 -14.69 -5.28
C HIS A 36 -7.54 -15.97 -5.29
N HIS A 37 -7.15 -16.48 -4.12
CA HIS A 37 -6.43 -17.74 -3.98
C HIS A 37 -7.24 -18.93 -4.50
N ARG A 38 -8.53 -18.99 -4.16
CA ARG A 38 -9.43 -20.04 -4.67
C ARG A 38 -9.56 -20.06 -6.19
N ARG A 39 -9.35 -18.91 -6.84
CA ARG A 39 -9.37 -18.76 -8.29
C ARG A 39 -8.01 -19.01 -8.95
N GLY A 40 -6.97 -19.37 -8.17
CA GLY A 40 -5.62 -19.59 -8.69
C GLY A 40 -4.93 -18.35 -9.25
N ALA A 41 -5.46 -17.15 -8.98
CA ALA A 41 -4.98 -15.90 -9.59
C ALA A 41 -3.77 -15.28 -8.86
N VAL A 42 -3.45 -15.73 -7.64
CA VAL A 42 -2.35 -15.16 -6.83
C VAL A 42 -1.01 -15.75 -7.24
N ARG A 43 -0.08 -14.91 -7.64
CA ARG A 43 1.32 -15.29 -7.91
C ARG A 43 2.13 -15.26 -6.60
N TRP A 44 2.13 -16.38 -5.90
CA TRP A 44 2.80 -16.52 -4.59
C TRP A 44 4.32 -16.34 -4.65
N ASP A 45 4.95 -16.66 -5.78
CA ASP A 45 6.36 -16.42 -6.05
C ASP A 45 6.71 -14.93 -6.00
N ALA A 46 5.88 -14.07 -6.60
CA ALA A 46 6.03 -12.63 -6.51
C ALA A 46 5.78 -12.10 -5.08
N VAL A 47 4.73 -12.60 -4.42
CA VAL A 47 4.42 -12.22 -3.02
C VAL A 47 5.59 -12.55 -2.10
N ARG A 48 6.13 -13.77 -2.16
CA ARG A 48 7.23 -14.21 -1.30
C ARG A 48 8.51 -13.38 -1.48
N ARG A 49 8.79 -12.92 -2.70
CA ARG A 49 9.95 -12.06 -2.99
C ARG A 49 9.74 -10.61 -2.57
N LEU A 50 8.51 -10.11 -2.63
CA LEU A 50 8.15 -8.75 -2.21
C LEU A 50 7.95 -8.65 -0.69
N ALA A 51 7.41 -9.70 -0.05
CA ALA A 51 6.98 -9.67 1.35
C ALA A 51 8.04 -9.20 2.35
N PRO A 52 9.31 -9.67 2.33
CA PRO A 52 10.30 -9.23 3.30
C PRO A 52 10.59 -7.72 3.17
N GLY A 53 10.69 -7.21 1.94
CA GLY A 53 10.83 -5.79 1.69
C GLY A 53 9.60 -5.00 2.17
N ILE A 54 8.42 -5.48 1.86
CA ILE A 54 7.14 -4.88 2.27
C ILE A 54 7.07 -4.75 3.80
N VAL A 55 7.35 -5.83 4.53
CA VAL A 55 7.29 -5.81 6.01
C VAL A 55 8.30 -4.80 6.58
N ALA A 56 9.55 -4.86 6.13
CA ALA A 56 10.59 -3.92 6.58
C ALA A 56 10.23 -2.47 6.22
N GLY A 57 9.79 -2.24 4.98
CA GLY A 57 9.40 -0.91 4.50
C GLY A 57 8.17 -0.37 5.23
N SER A 58 7.15 -1.18 5.46
CA SER A 58 5.94 -0.74 6.17
C SER A 58 6.23 -0.43 7.64
N ALA A 59 7.06 -1.22 8.31
CA ALA A 59 7.49 -0.95 9.66
C ALA A 59 8.29 0.37 9.74
N ALA A 60 9.27 0.56 8.84
CA ALA A 60 10.04 1.79 8.76
C ALA A 60 9.16 3.01 8.43
N GLY A 61 8.25 2.87 7.46
CA GLY A 61 7.30 3.92 7.10
C GLY A 61 6.39 4.33 8.24
N ALA A 62 5.89 3.37 9.03
CA ALA A 62 5.08 3.66 10.21
C ALA A 62 5.87 4.40 11.30
N GLN A 63 7.16 4.05 11.52
CA GLN A 63 8.03 4.78 12.44
C GLN A 63 8.28 6.22 11.98
N ILE A 64 8.60 6.40 10.69
CA ILE A 64 8.77 7.72 10.09
C ILE A 64 7.49 8.56 10.25
N ALA A 65 6.32 7.96 9.97
CA ALA A 65 5.03 8.62 10.17
C ALA A 65 4.79 9.01 11.64
N GLY A 66 5.25 8.19 12.58
CA GLY A 66 5.21 8.48 14.01
C GLY A 66 5.98 9.75 14.37
N LEU A 67 7.13 9.98 13.73
CA LEU A 67 8.00 11.14 13.95
C LEU A 67 7.49 12.42 13.25
N LEU A 68 6.69 12.29 12.19
CA LEU A 68 6.18 13.43 11.45
C LEU A 68 5.04 14.14 12.20
N ALA A 69 5.02 15.47 12.13
CA ALA A 69 3.87 16.25 12.59
C ALA A 69 2.65 15.97 11.71
N GLY A 70 1.45 16.00 12.31
CA GLY A 70 0.18 15.72 11.59
C GLY A 70 0.00 16.51 10.29
N PRO A 71 0.26 17.84 10.25
CA PRO A 71 0.17 18.61 9.01
C PRO A 71 1.13 18.15 7.91
N MET A 72 2.33 17.71 8.28
CA MET A 72 3.32 17.23 7.32
C MET A 72 2.90 15.89 6.72
N LEU A 73 2.32 15.01 7.53
CA LEU A 73 1.76 13.74 7.08
C LEU A 73 0.55 13.96 6.14
N ALA A 74 -0.29 14.96 6.44
CA ALA A 74 -1.39 15.37 5.57
C ALA A 74 -0.90 15.90 4.20
N LEU A 75 0.20 16.65 4.18
CA LEU A 75 0.83 17.11 2.92
C LEU A 75 1.38 15.95 2.10
N VAL A 76 2.04 14.98 2.73
CA VAL A 76 2.51 13.75 2.05
C VAL A 76 1.34 13.00 1.43
N PHE A 77 0.25 12.84 2.17
CA PHE A 77 -0.98 12.20 1.68
C PHE A 77 -1.59 12.99 0.50
N ALA A 78 -1.74 14.30 0.64
CA ALA A 78 -2.28 15.16 -0.43
C ALA A 78 -1.42 15.12 -1.69
N GLY A 79 -0.09 15.17 -1.55
CA GLY A 79 0.86 15.04 -2.66
C GLY A 79 0.72 13.69 -3.36
N PHE A 80 0.62 12.61 -2.60
CA PHE A 80 0.43 11.27 -3.15
C PHE A 80 -0.88 11.14 -3.92
N VAL A 81 -1.99 11.60 -3.33
CA VAL A 81 -3.31 11.56 -4.00
C VAL A 81 -3.31 12.40 -5.26
N SER A 82 -2.71 13.60 -5.24
CA SER A 82 -2.59 14.47 -6.40
C SER A 82 -1.75 13.83 -7.50
N LEU A 83 -0.65 13.16 -7.15
CA LEU A 83 0.18 12.41 -8.09
C LEU A 83 -0.61 11.26 -8.74
N MET A 84 -1.34 10.49 -7.94
CA MET A 84 -2.16 9.39 -8.45
C MET A 84 -3.29 9.90 -9.37
N ALA A 85 -3.97 11.00 -8.98
CA ALA A 85 -5.01 11.63 -9.79
C ALA A 85 -4.45 12.11 -11.14
N THR A 86 -3.29 12.76 -11.13
CA THR A 86 -2.66 13.23 -12.38
C THR A 86 -2.21 12.07 -13.28
N GLN A 87 -1.71 10.98 -12.71
CA GLN A 87 -1.37 9.77 -13.48
C GLN A 87 -2.61 9.14 -14.11
N MET A 88 -3.72 9.02 -13.36
CA MET A 88 -4.98 8.49 -13.90
C MET A 88 -5.53 9.38 -15.03
N LEU A 89 -5.49 10.70 -14.87
CA LEU A 89 -5.94 11.64 -15.90
C LEU A 89 -5.07 11.54 -17.17
N ARG A 90 -3.75 11.44 -17.01
CA ARG A 90 -2.83 11.24 -18.14
C ARG A 90 -3.06 9.91 -18.84
N ALA A 91 -3.29 8.84 -18.09
CA ALA A 91 -3.61 7.52 -18.65
C ALA A 91 -4.93 7.54 -19.46
N ARG A 92 -5.95 8.29 -19.03
CA ARG A 92 -7.19 8.46 -19.78
C ARG A 92 -7.04 9.29 -21.04
N ARG A 93 -6.09 10.24 -21.09
CA ARG A 93 -5.81 11.10 -22.25
C ARG A 93 -4.88 10.45 -23.27
N ALA A 94 -4.18 9.37 -22.89
CA ALA A 94 -3.39 8.59 -23.83
C ALA A 94 -4.34 7.84 -24.79
N PRO A 95 -4.12 7.88 -26.12
CA PRO A 95 -4.95 7.14 -27.06
C PRO A 95 -4.96 5.66 -26.66
N ALA A 96 -6.12 5.02 -26.82
CA ALA A 96 -6.43 3.66 -26.36
C ALA A 96 -5.42 2.58 -26.81
N SER A 97 -4.55 2.89 -27.76
CA SER A 97 -3.47 2.03 -28.23
C SER A 97 -2.39 1.73 -27.18
N ARG A 98 -2.26 2.55 -26.12
CA ARG A 98 -1.29 2.29 -25.02
C ARG A 98 -1.88 1.49 -23.85
N GLY A 99 -3.20 1.50 -23.68
CA GLY A 99 -3.88 0.69 -22.67
C GLY A 99 -4.00 -0.80 -23.06
N ALA A 100 -3.98 -1.08 -24.35
CA ALA A 100 -4.06 -2.45 -24.90
C ALA A 100 -2.67 -3.08 -25.10
N THR A 101 -1.60 -2.28 -25.15
CA THR A 101 -0.24 -2.80 -25.43
C THR A 101 0.43 -3.43 -24.20
N SER A 102 -0.14 -3.26 -22.99
CA SER A 102 0.30 -4.06 -21.83
C SER A 102 -0.27 -5.50 -21.82
N ALA A 103 -1.19 -5.81 -22.74
CA ALA A 103 -1.77 -7.15 -22.87
C ALA A 103 -1.15 -8.00 -23.99
N SER A 104 -0.23 -7.44 -24.79
CA SER A 104 0.32 -8.11 -25.98
C SER A 104 1.85 -8.00 -26.13
N ALA A 105 2.59 -7.80 -25.02
CA ALA A 105 4.00 -8.17 -25.02
C ALA A 105 4.08 -9.70 -25.13
N PRO A 106 4.99 -10.27 -25.98
CA PRO A 106 5.15 -11.71 -26.08
C PRO A 106 5.33 -12.31 -24.68
N VAL A 107 4.51 -13.32 -24.37
CA VAL A 107 4.38 -13.93 -23.04
C VAL A 107 5.71 -14.48 -22.52
N GLU A 108 6.68 -14.76 -23.36
CA GLU A 108 7.97 -15.35 -23.00
C GLU A 108 9.01 -14.37 -22.43
N GLU A 109 8.94 -13.08 -22.79
CA GLU A 109 9.92 -12.09 -22.28
C GLU A 109 9.44 -11.32 -21.03
N ALA A 110 8.14 -11.24 -20.84
CA ALA A 110 7.50 -10.48 -19.76
C ALA A 110 7.45 -11.21 -18.41
N GLU A 111 7.69 -12.52 -18.37
CA GLU A 111 7.56 -13.34 -17.16
C GLU A 111 8.81 -13.33 -16.27
N ARG A 112 9.86 -12.57 -16.62
CA ARG A 112 11.07 -12.45 -15.81
C ARG A 112 10.86 -11.43 -14.70
N LEU A 113 10.41 -11.93 -13.54
CA LEU A 113 10.48 -11.14 -12.31
C LEU A 113 11.94 -10.73 -12.07
N PRO A 114 12.19 -9.48 -11.65
CA PRO A 114 13.54 -9.03 -11.29
C PRO A 114 14.18 -9.95 -10.26
N GLY A 115 15.50 -9.92 -10.19
CA GLY A 115 16.24 -10.65 -9.16
C GLY A 115 15.70 -10.33 -7.76
N THR A 116 15.78 -11.30 -6.87
CA THR A 116 15.26 -11.20 -5.49
C THR A 116 15.62 -9.89 -4.78
N PRO A 117 16.88 -9.36 -4.87
CA PRO A 117 17.22 -8.12 -4.19
C PRO A 117 16.46 -6.89 -4.72
N ALA A 118 16.23 -6.82 -6.03
CA ALA A 118 15.45 -5.73 -6.63
C ALA A 118 13.97 -5.82 -6.24
N MET A 119 13.42 -7.02 -6.11
CA MET A 119 12.06 -7.24 -5.61
C MET A 119 11.92 -6.83 -4.14
N ILE A 120 12.88 -7.16 -3.30
CA ILE A 120 12.92 -6.74 -1.89
C ILE A 120 12.98 -5.21 -1.79
N GLY A 121 13.88 -4.57 -2.55
CA GLY A 121 14.01 -3.11 -2.56
C GLY A 121 12.72 -2.41 -2.99
N MET A 122 12.08 -2.90 -4.07
CA MET A 122 10.80 -2.38 -4.53
C MET A 122 9.68 -2.64 -3.52
N GLY A 123 9.65 -3.82 -2.89
CA GLY A 123 8.74 -4.14 -1.81
C GLY A 123 8.88 -3.18 -0.63
N GLY A 124 10.13 -2.84 -0.27
CA GLY A 124 10.44 -1.86 0.78
C GLY A 124 9.89 -0.47 0.47
N LEU A 125 10.10 0.00 -0.74
CA LEU A 125 9.56 1.29 -1.20
C LEU A 125 8.02 1.30 -1.18
N ILE A 126 7.39 0.26 -1.73
CA ILE A 126 5.94 0.09 -1.73
C ILE A 126 5.41 0.08 -0.29
N GLY A 127 6.03 -0.72 0.59
CA GLY A 127 5.63 -0.82 1.99
C GLY A 127 5.75 0.50 2.74
N ALA A 128 6.85 1.22 2.58
CA ALA A 128 7.09 2.50 3.24
C ALA A 128 6.07 3.57 2.81
N ILE A 129 5.86 3.74 1.52
CA ILE A 129 4.88 4.71 1.00
C ILE A 129 3.46 4.32 1.42
N SER A 130 3.13 3.02 1.36
CA SER A 130 1.80 2.53 1.76
C SER A 130 1.51 2.75 3.24
N ALA A 131 2.49 2.58 4.10
CA ALA A 131 2.35 2.83 5.53
C ALA A 131 2.20 4.33 5.85
N LEU A 132 2.93 5.20 5.14
CA LEU A 132 2.81 6.66 5.28
C LEU A 132 1.43 7.19 4.87
N VAL A 133 0.86 6.60 3.83
CA VAL A 133 -0.41 7.06 3.23
C VAL A 133 -1.62 6.34 3.82
N GLY A 134 -1.42 5.17 4.44
CA GLY A 134 -2.53 4.31 4.90
C GLY A 134 -3.24 3.59 3.75
N ALA A 135 -2.62 3.51 2.57
CA ALA A 135 -3.16 2.83 1.41
C ALA A 135 -2.62 1.40 1.35
N GLY A 136 -3.47 0.41 1.09
CA GLY A 136 -3.12 -1.02 1.10
C GLY A 136 -2.14 -1.50 0.01
N GLY A 137 -1.29 -0.62 -0.50
CA GLY A 137 -0.22 -0.94 -1.46
C GLY A 137 -0.67 -1.22 -2.89
N GLY A 138 -1.95 -1.40 -3.14
CA GLY A 138 -2.48 -1.72 -4.45
C GLY A 138 -2.12 -0.71 -5.52
N PHE A 139 -2.13 0.57 -5.17
CA PHE A 139 -1.82 1.68 -6.09
C PHE A 139 -0.40 1.63 -6.67
N LEU A 140 0.56 1.10 -5.92
CA LEU A 140 1.96 0.97 -6.35
C LEU A 140 2.26 -0.43 -6.88
N THR A 141 1.71 -1.46 -6.24
CA THR A 141 1.95 -2.86 -6.62
C THR A 141 1.31 -3.20 -7.97
N VAL A 142 0.11 -2.68 -8.26
CA VAL A 142 -0.59 -2.94 -9.52
C VAL A 142 0.21 -2.43 -10.73
N PRO A 143 0.61 -1.15 -10.83
CA PRO A 143 1.39 -0.69 -11.98
C PRO A 143 2.75 -1.36 -12.06
N PHE A 144 3.38 -1.70 -10.93
CA PHE A 144 4.65 -2.41 -10.93
C PHE A 144 4.51 -3.83 -11.49
N LEU A 145 3.54 -4.61 -11.05
CA LEU A 145 3.35 -5.99 -11.53
C LEU A 145 2.82 -6.02 -12.97
N SER A 146 1.97 -5.08 -13.36
CA SER A 146 1.48 -5.00 -14.74
C SER A 146 2.60 -4.65 -15.73
N SER A 147 3.56 -3.81 -15.34
CA SER A 147 4.75 -3.52 -16.16
C SER A 147 5.69 -4.73 -16.31
N ARG A 148 5.47 -5.78 -15.54
CA ARG A 148 6.22 -7.06 -15.60
C ARG A 148 5.46 -8.16 -16.34
N GLY A 149 4.42 -7.81 -17.10
CA GLY A 149 3.69 -8.73 -17.96
C GLY A 149 2.69 -9.65 -17.26
N LEU A 150 2.42 -9.45 -15.95
CA LEU A 150 1.35 -10.17 -15.29
C LEU A 150 0.00 -9.72 -15.85
N THR A 151 -0.93 -10.69 -16.02
CA THR A 151 -2.31 -10.35 -16.41
C THR A 151 -2.96 -9.46 -15.35
N MET A 152 -3.92 -8.63 -15.77
CA MET A 152 -4.60 -7.71 -14.83
C MET A 152 -5.21 -8.47 -13.64
N GLN A 153 -5.78 -9.66 -13.89
CA GLN A 153 -6.33 -10.52 -12.85
C GLN A 153 -5.26 -10.99 -11.84
N GLN A 154 -4.11 -11.45 -12.34
CA GLN A 154 -2.98 -11.87 -11.49
C GLN A 154 -2.39 -10.69 -10.72
N THR A 155 -2.29 -9.55 -11.37
CA THR A 155 -1.77 -8.31 -10.80
C THR A 155 -2.63 -7.85 -9.62
N VAL A 156 -3.96 -7.77 -9.80
CA VAL A 156 -4.89 -7.38 -8.73
C VAL A 156 -4.88 -8.40 -7.60
N ALA A 157 -4.90 -9.69 -7.93
CA ALA A 157 -4.87 -10.77 -6.94
C ALA A 157 -3.59 -10.77 -6.10
N THR A 158 -2.44 -10.60 -6.75
CA THR A 158 -1.12 -10.55 -6.10
C THR A 158 -0.95 -9.28 -5.26
N SER A 159 -1.47 -8.15 -5.76
CA SER A 159 -1.53 -6.89 -5.02
C SER A 159 -2.37 -7.00 -3.74
N ALA A 160 -3.54 -7.65 -3.81
CA ALA A 160 -4.36 -7.92 -2.65
C ALA A 160 -3.62 -8.78 -1.61
N ALA A 161 -2.82 -9.77 -2.07
CA ALA A 161 -2.00 -10.59 -1.19
C ALA A 161 -0.86 -9.80 -0.53
N CYS A 162 -0.26 -8.84 -1.23
CA CYS A 162 0.73 -7.92 -0.67
C CYS A 162 0.10 -6.93 0.34
N GLY A 163 -1.18 -6.64 0.21
CA GLY A 163 -1.91 -5.76 1.13
C GLY A 163 -1.93 -6.27 2.58
N PHE A 164 -1.97 -7.59 2.78
CA PHE A 164 -1.98 -8.18 4.12
C PHE A 164 -0.69 -7.90 4.91
N PRO A 165 0.53 -8.22 4.42
CA PRO A 165 1.76 -7.90 5.13
C PRO A 165 1.99 -6.38 5.30
N ILE A 166 1.54 -5.54 4.35
CA ILE A 166 1.58 -4.08 4.49
C ILE A 166 0.74 -3.64 5.68
N ALA A 167 -0.51 -4.08 5.73
CA ALA A 167 -1.46 -3.69 6.75
C ALA A 167 -1.03 -4.19 8.13
N LEU A 168 -0.55 -5.43 8.22
CA LEU A 168 -0.07 -6.03 9.46
C LEU A 168 1.15 -5.27 10.01
N ALA A 169 2.20 -5.14 9.20
CA ALA A 169 3.43 -4.46 9.63
C ALA A 169 3.20 -2.96 9.90
N GLY A 170 2.39 -2.30 9.07
CA GLY A 170 2.02 -0.91 9.27
C GLY A 170 1.20 -0.70 10.54
N ALA A 171 0.15 -1.49 10.76
CA ALA A 171 -0.69 -1.40 11.96
C ALA A 171 0.13 -1.64 13.25
N LEU A 172 0.94 -2.70 13.28
CA LEU A 172 1.84 -2.97 14.40
C LEU A 172 2.84 -1.83 14.62
N GLY A 173 3.39 -1.26 13.53
CA GLY A 173 4.28 -0.12 13.60
C GLY A 173 3.62 1.12 14.21
N TYR A 174 2.37 1.41 13.85
CA TYR A 174 1.60 2.51 14.45
C TYR A 174 1.23 2.25 15.90
N VAL A 175 0.86 1.01 16.26
CA VAL A 175 0.62 0.64 17.66
C VAL A 175 1.89 0.84 18.49
N TYR A 176 3.04 0.35 18.01
CA TYR A 176 4.31 0.53 18.70
C TYR A 176 4.69 2.01 18.85
N SER A 177 4.56 2.80 17.78
CA SER A 177 4.83 4.24 17.81
C SER A 177 3.85 5.01 18.71
N GLY A 178 2.60 4.55 18.80
CA GLY A 178 1.56 5.18 19.62
C GLY A 178 1.59 4.77 21.09
N TRP A 179 2.23 3.63 21.42
CA TRP A 179 2.27 3.12 22.80
C TRP A 179 2.97 4.07 23.80
N HIS A 180 3.89 4.87 23.30
CA HIS A 180 4.65 5.84 24.11
C HIS A 180 4.10 7.28 24.01
N LEU A 181 2.97 7.48 23.33
CA LEU A 181 2.29 8.77 23.31
C LEU A 181 1.42 8.89 24.55
N ASP A 182 1.89 9.65 25.52
CA ASP A 182 1.06 10.11 26.64
C ASP A 182 -0.09 10.96 26.06
N LEU A 183 -1.24 10.35 25.92
CA LEU A 183 -2.51 11.03 25.70
C LEU A 183 -2.89 11.69 27.02
N GLY A 184 -2.27 12.80 27.41
CA GLY A 184 -2.48 13.46 28.69
C GLY A 184 -3.92 13.39 29.20
N PRO A 185 -4.16 13.60 30.51
CA PRO A 185 -5.50 13.49 31.08
C PRO A 185 -6.45 14.42 30.34
N GLY A 186 -7.52 13.79 29.78
CA GLY A 186 -8.59 14.51 29.08
C GLY A 186 -9.41 15.41 30.03
#